data_8717049e7b6d19c8cc201c9ea64b7997
#
_entry.id   8717049e7b6d19c8cc201c9ea64b7997
#
_cell.length_a   1.000
_cell.length_b   1.000
_cell.length_c   1.000
_cell.angle_alpha   90.00
_cell.angle_beta   90.00
_cell.angle_gamma   90.00
#
_symmetry.space_group_name_H-M   'P 1'
#
loop_
_entity.id
_entity.type
_entity.pdbx_description
1 polymer ?
#
loop_
_entity_poly.entity_id
_entity_poly.type
_entity_poly.pdbx_seq_one_letter_code
_entity_poly.pdbx_strand_id
1 'polypeptide(L)'
;NARGKFIPAHQFLNRTDLKLPESIMVQTVTGEYTDEHWEFVEPTDTDMLLVPDPKSLRKVPWAREPTAQIIADCYKASGEPHPLASRNVLKNILSLYQQAGLRAEVAPEVEFYLVHKNTDPDYELMPPKGRSGRREVARMSFSIDAVAEFEDFVEDMYDFADEQALGVDTLIHENGAAQLEINFNHGDPLDMADQVFVFKRTVRETAQKHGMYATFMAKPMQKEPG
;
A
#
# COMPACT_ATOMS: atom_id res chain seq x y z
N ASN A 1 5.14 -4.40 -2.93
CA ASN A 1 4.84 -3.52 -4.07
C ASN A 1 3.55 -3.96 -4.77
N ALA A 2 2.73 -3.00 -5.20
CA ALA A 2 1.57 -3.27 -6.05
C ALA A 2 2.03 -3.85 -7.39
N ARG A 3 1.41 -4.95 -7.82
CA ARG A 3 1.61 -5.58 -9.12
C ARG A 3 0.30 -5.52 -9.90
N GLY A 4 0.36 -5.29 -11.18
CA GLY A 4 -0.86 -5.19 -12.00
C GLY A 4 -0.61 -4.72 -13.41
N LYS A 5 -1.68 -4.32 -14.09
CA LYS A 5 -1.66 -3.83 -15.48
C LYS A 5 -2.39 -2.50 -15.59
N PHE A 6 -1.87 -1.60 -16.40
CA PHE A 6 -2.60 -0.44 -16.88
C PHE A 6 -3.35 -0.82 -18.15
N ILE A 7 -4.66 -0.60 -18.15
CA ILE A 7 -5.55 -1.00 -19.25
C ILE A 7 -6.47 0.18 -19.58
N PRO A 8 -6.62 0.57 -20.87
CA PRO A 8 -7.62 1.55 -21.25
C PRO A 8 -9.02 1.12 -20.81
N ALA A 9 -9.81 2.03 -20.23
CA ALA A 9 -11.11 1.70 -19.64
C ALA A 9 -12.06 0.98 -20.60
N HIS A 10 -12.12 1.42 -21.87
CA HIS A 10 -12.97 0.78 -22.88
C HIS A 10 -12.52 -0.67 -23.22
N GLN A 11 -11.23 -1.00 -23.07
CA GLN A 11 -10.75 -2.36 -23.23
C GLN A 11 -11.03 -3.20 -21.98
N PHE A 12 -10.86 -2.63 -20.80
CA PHE A 12 -11.13 -3.31 -19.54
C PHE A 12 -12.57 -3.79 -19.44
N LEU A 13 -13.54 -2.95 -19.80
CA LEU A 13 -14.98 -3.29 -19.73
C LEU A 13 -15.39 -4.46 -20.63
N ASN A 14 -14.58 -4.77 -21.65
CA ASN A 14 -14.85 -5.87 -22.58
C ASN A 14 -13.91 -7.08 -22.36
N ARG A 15 -13.06 -7.04 -21.33
CA ARG A 15 -12.06 -8.08 -21.07
C ARG A 15 -12.53 -9.09 -20.03
N THR A 16 -12.32 -10.36 -20.33
CA THR A 16 -12.60 -11.49 -19.43
C THR A 16 -11.35 -12.30 -19.10
N ASP A 17 -10.20 -11.94 -19.65
CA ASP A 17 -8.96 -12.73 -19.66
C ASP A 17 -7.76 -11.98 -19.03
N LEU A 18 -7.98 -11.37 -17.89
CA LEU A 18 -6.89 -10.72 -17.17
C LEU A 18 -5.99 -11.78 -16.53
N LYS A 19 -4.69 -11.70 -16.82
CA LYS A 19 -3.70 -12.69 -16.38
C LYS A 19 -2.39 -12.04 -15.97
N LEU A 20 -1.67 -12.69 -15.07
CA LEU A 20 -0.27 -12.41 -14.70
C LEU A 20 0.47 -13.73 -14.48
N PRO A 21 1.79 -13.80 -14.72
CA PRO A 21 2.58 -14.99 -14.40
C PRO A 21 2.51 -15.33 -12.91
N GLU A 22 2.41 -16.62 -12.57
CA GLU A 22 2.42 -17.08 -11.17
C GLU A 22 3.73 -16.75 -10.45
N SER A 23 4.85 -16.70 -11.17
CA SER A 23 6.17 -16.40 -10.63
C SER A 23 6.26 -15.08 -9.87
N ILE A 24 5.40 -14.10 -10.16
CA ILE A 24 5.40 -12.83 -9.41
C ILE A 24 5.02 -13.00 -7.93
N MET A 25 4.37 -14.11 -7.54
CA MET A 25 4.00 -14.41 -6.16
C MET A 25 5.19 -14.82 -5.28
N VAL A 26 6.28 -15.24 -5.90
CA VAL A 26 7.50 -15.73 -5.21
C VAL A 26 8.71 -14.82 -5.40
N GLN A 27 8.49 -13.63 -5.96
CA GLN A 27 9.55 -12.62 -6.05
C GLN A 27 9.80 -11.95 -4.70
N THR A 28 11.06 -11.67 -4.42
CA THR A 28 11.48 -10.80 -3.30
C THR A 28 10.96 -9.37 -3.49
N VAL A 29 11.13 -8.51 -2.49
CA VAL A 29 10.76 -7.08 -2.58
C VAL A 29 11.58 -6.32 -3.63
N THR A 30 12.78 -6.82 -3.96
CA THR A 30 13.65 -6.29 -5.02
C THR A 30 13.34 -6.84 -6.40
N GLY A 31 12.45 -7.84 -6.50
CA GLY A 31 12.03 -8.45 -7.76
C GLY A 31 12.86 -9.65 -8.20
N GLU A 32 13.77 -10.12 -7.34
CA GLU A 32 14.58 -11.30 -7.56
C GLU A 32 13.83 -12.58 -7.20
N TYR A 33 14.28 -13.70 -7.70
CA TYR A 33 13.78 -15.03 -7.32
C TYR A 33 14.77 -15.70 -6.36
N THR A 34 14.24 -16.41 -5.36
CA THR A 34 15.05 -17.31 -4.53
C THR A 34 15.30 -18.64 -5.26
N ASP A 35 16.30 -19.41 -4.84
CA ASP A 35 16.60 -20.71 -5.44
C ASP A 35 15.43 -21.70 -5.27
N GLU A 36 14.64 -21.52 -4.19
CA GLU A 36 13.51 -22.38 -3.83
C GLU A 36 12.20 -22.00 -4.57
N HIS A 37 12.20 -20.97 -5.41
CA HIS A 37 10.94 -20.51 -6.03
C HIS A 37 10.26 -21.61 -6.88
N TRP A 38 11.01 -22.55 -7.44
CA TRP A 38 10.48 -23.69 -8.18
C TRP A 38 9.72 -24.71 -7.33
N GLU A 39 9.82 -24.65 -6.01
CA GLU A 39 8.97 -25.46 -5.12
C GLU A 39 7.52 -24.97 -5.08
N PHE A 40 7.28 -23.72 -5.45
CA PHE A 40 6.00 -23.03 -5.35
C PHE A 40 5.36 -22.75 -6.70
N VAL A 41 6.16 -22.64 -7.75
CA VAL A 41 5.73 -22.28 -9.11
C VAL A 41 6.32 -23.25 -10.10
N GLU A 42 5.49 -23.70 -11.05
CA GLU A 42 5.97 -24.59 -12.09
C GLU A 42 6.98 -23.91 -13.03
N PRO A 43 7.99 -24.66 -13.55
CA PRO A 43 8.98 -24.11 -14.47
C PRO A 43 8.42 -23.51 -15.77
N THR A 44 7.18 -23.87 -16.13
CA THR A 44 6.46 -23.31 -17.28
C THR A 44 5.94 -21.91 -17.05
N ASP A 45 6.01 -21.40 -15.80
CA ASP A 45 5.50 -20.10 -15.37
C ASP A 45 4.08 -19.82 -15.90
N THR A 46 3.17 -20.71 -15.55
CA THR A 46 1.77 -20.65 -15.97
C THR A 46 1.12 -19.35 -15.51
N ASP A 47 0.29 -18.76 -16.36
CA ASP A 47 -0.48 -17.57 -16.01
C ASP A 47 -1.56 -17.87 -14.97
N MET A 48 -1.63 -17.08 -13.91
CA MET A 48 -2.78 -17.00 -13.03
C MET A 48 -3.85 -16.07 -13.60
N LEU A 49 -5.12 -16.36 -13.28
CA LEU A 49 -6.27 -15.56 -13.64
C LEU A 49 -6.48 -14.44 -12.59
N LEU A 50 -6.79 -13.24 -13.05
CA LEU A 50 -7.14 -12.10 -12.20
C LEU A 50 -8.62 -11.81 -12.33
N VAL A 51 -9.34 -11.89 -11.22
CA VAL A 51 -10.78 -11.57 -11.14
C VAL A 51 -10.95 -10.28 -10.36
N PRO A 52 -11.26 -9.16 -11.03
CA PRO A 52 -11.44 -7.87 -10.35
C PRO A 52 -12.58 -7.92 -9.34
N ASP A 53 -12.36 -7.34 -8.14
CA ASP A 53 -13.41 -7.17 -7.14
C ASP A 53 -14.02 -5.76 -7.26
N PRO A 54 -15.26 -5.61 -7.74
CA PRO A 54 -15.90 -4.29 -7.93
C PRO A 54 -15.99 -3.45 -6.64
N LYS A 55 -16.01 -4.08 -5.46
CA LYS A 55 -16.05 -3.37 -4.17
C LYS A 55 -14.76 -2.60 -3.88
N SER A 56 -13.65 -3.04 -4.47
CA SER A 56 -12.35 -2.40 -4.31
C SER A 56 -12.08 -1.26 -5.32
N LEU A 57 -13.05 -0.93 -6.17
CA LEU A 57 -12.88 0.14 -7.17
C LEU A 57 -12.69 1.49 -6.47
N ARG A 58 -11.60 2.17 -6.78
CA ARG A 58 -11.26 3.50 -6.24
C ARG A 58 -10.75 4.41 -7.35
N LYS A 59 -10.96 5.72 -7.21
CA LYS A 59 -10.31 6.73 -8.05
C LYS A 59 -8.79 6.70 -7.85
N VAL A 60 -8.07 7.31 -8.79
CA VAL A 60 -6.62 7.61 -8.68
C VAL A 60 -6.48 9.13 -8.80
N PRO A 61 -6.65 9.89 -7.69
CA PRO A 61 -6.83 11.34 -7.74
C PRO A 61 -5.58 12.09 -8.22
N TRP A 62 -4.39 11.54 -8.02
CA TRP A 62 -3.12 12.14 -8.49
C TRP A 62 -2.86 11.92 -9.98
N ALA A 63 -3.67 11.13 -10.67
CA ALA A 63 -3.48 10.88 -12.08
C ALA A 63 -3.89 12.09 -12.93
N ARG A 64 -3.11 12.38 -13.99
CA ARG A 64 -3.40 13.49 -14.91
C ARG A 64 -4.73 13.33 -15.64
N GLU A 65 -5.06 12.10 -16.01
CA GLU A 65 -6.30 11.77 -16.72
C GLU A 65 -7.23 10.97 -15.79
N PRO A 66 -8.56 11.01 -15.99
CA PRO A 66 -9.48 10.23 -15.18
C PRO A 66 -9.08 8.76 -15.14
N THR A 67 -8.66 8.31 -13.97
CA THR A 67 -8.11 6.98 -13.74
C THR A 67 -8.79 6.34 -12.53
N ALA A 68 -9.00 5.03 -12.60
CA ALA A 68 -9.44 4.22 -11.48
C ALA A 68 -8.50 3.03 -11.28
N GLN A 69 -8.46 2.52 -10.07
CA GLN A 69 -7.78 1.28 -9.72
C GLN A 69 -8.78 0.29 -9.12
N ILE A 70 -8.54 -0.98 -9.35
CA ILE A 70 -9.35 -2.07 -8.83
C ILE A 70 -8.42 -3.21 -8.42
N ILE A 71 -8.69 -3.82 -7.26
CA ILE A 71 -7.97 -4.99 -6.79
C ILE A 71 -8.59 -6.23 -7.41
N ALA A 72 -7.76 -7.20 -7.79
CA ALA A 72 -8.20 -8.47 -8.34
C ALA A 72 -7.80 -9.62 -7.42
N ASP A 73 -8.70 -10.56 -7.25
CA ASP A 73 -8.38 -11.87 -6.68
C ASP A 73 -7.60 -12.71 -7.69
N CYS A 74 -6.66 -13.49 -7.18
CA CYS A 74 -5.82 -14.35 -8.00
C CYS A 74 -6.29 -15.80 -7.94
N TYR A 75 -6.44 -16.41 -9.11
CA TYR A 75 -6.82 -17.81 -9.26
C TYR A 75 -5.80 -18.56 -10.11
N LYS A 76 -5.58 -19.83 -9.83
CA LYS A 76 -4.82 -20.71 -10.72
C LYS A 76 -5.53 -20.87 -12.06
N ALA A 77 -4.81 -21.32 -13.08
CA ALA A 77 -5.40 -21.67 -14.37
C ALA A 77 -6.52 -22.73 -14.27
N SER A 78 -6.49 -23.55 -13.21
CA SER A 78 -7.56 -24.52 -12.87
C SER A 78 -8.87 -23.88 -12.39
N GLY A 79 -8.84 -22.57 -12.06
CA GLY A 79 -9.96 -21.85 -11.45
C GLY A 79 -10.02 -21.91 -9.92
N GLU A 80 -9.05 -22.55 -9.27
CA GLU A 80 -8.94 -22.57 -7.82
C GLU A 80 -8.29 -21.27 -7.29
N PRO A 81 -8.69 -20.77 -6.11
CA PRO A 81 -8.02 -19.63 -5.49
C PRO A 81 -6.51 -19.87 -5.33
N HIS A 82 -5.70 -18.91 -5.74
CA HIS A 82 -4.25 -19.05 -5.65
C HIS A 82 -3.79 -19.03 -4.17
N PRO A 83 -3.11 -20.07 -3.66
CA PRO A 83 -2.82 -20.22 -2.23
C PRO A 83 -1.80 -19.19 -1.70
N LEU A 84 -0.92 -18.66 -2.54
CA LEU A 84 0.08 -17.64 -2.16
C LEU A 84 -0.48 -16.21 -2.22
N ALA A 85 -1.68 -16.01 -2.75
CA ALA A 85 -2.29 -14.69 -2.78
C ALA A 85 -2.76 -14.28 -1.39
N SER A 86 -2.16 -13.24 -0.81
CA SER A 86 -2.44 -12.79 0.57
C SER A 86 -3.92 -12.49 0.82
N ARG A 87 -4.62 -11.95 -0.19
CA ARG A 87 -6.06 -11.67 -0.09
C ARG A 87 -6.89 -12.97 0.01
N ASN A 88 -6.50 -14.03 -0.70
CA ASN A 88 -7.13 -15.35 -0.58
C ASN A 88 -6.84 -15.99 0.79
N VAL A 89 -5.62 -15.84 1.31
CA VAL A 89 -5.28 -16.29 2.66
C VAL A 89 -6.18 -15.63 3.69
N LEU A 90 -6.36 -14.30 3.61
CA LEU A 90 -7.26 -13.59 4.51
C LEU A 90 -8.71 -14.08 4.38
N LYS A 91 -9.23 -14.26 3.17
CA LYS A 91 -10.58 -14.83 2.94
C LYS A 91 -10.74 -16.20 3.59
N ASN A 92 -9.74 -17.06 3.50
CA ASN A 92 -9.76 -18.39 4.14
C ASN A 92 -9.82 -18.26 5.67
N ILE A 93 -9.02 -17.37 6.27
CA ILE A 93 -9.07 -17.14 7.72
C ILE A 93 -10.44 -16.59 8.14
N LEU A 94 -11.00 -15.64 7.41
CA LEU A 94 -12.33 -15.09 7.71
C LEU A 94 -13.43 -16.16 7.62
N SER A 95 -13.29 -17.12 6.71
CA SER A 95 -14.23 -18.26 6.65
C SER A 95 -14.18 -19.14 7.90
N LEU A 96 -13.00 -19.31 8.52
CA LEU A 96 -12.86 -20.05 9.79
C LEU A 96 -13.54 -19.28 10.95
N TYR A 97 -13.40 -17.96 11.01
CA TYR A 97 -14.14 -17.13 11.97
C TYR A 97 -15.65 -17.31 11.80
N GLN A 98 -16.15 -17.26 10.57
CA GLN A 98 -17.56 -17.44 10.29
C GLN A 98 -18.08 -18.85 10.71
N GLN A 99 -17.30 -19.91 10.44
CA GLN A 99 -17.62 -21.26 10.88
C GLN A 99 -17.68 -21.40 12.42
N ALA A 100 -16.84 -20.62 13.12
CA ALA A 100 -16.86 -20.55 14.58
C ALA A 100 -17.98 -19.64 15.15
N GLY A 101 -18.82 -19.04 14.30
CA GLY A 101 -19.86 -18.09 14.71
C GLY A 101 -19.31 -16.73 15.15
N LEU A 102 -18.09 -16.40 14.75
CA LEU A 102 -17.41 -15.15 15.10
C LEU A 102 -17.35 -14.21 13.89
N ARG A 103 -17.35 -12.92 14.17
CA ARG A 103 -17.05 -11.87 13.20
C ARG A 103 -15.82 -11.09 13.67
N ALA A 104 -14.83 -10.97 12.80
CA ALA A 104 -13.65 -10.14 13.07
C ALA A 104 -13.94 -8.69 12.65
N GLU A 105 -13.44 -7.75 13.43
CA GLU A 105 -13.33 -6.33 13.09
C GLU A 105 -11.91 -5.88 13.40
N VAL A 106 -11.34 -5.02 12.55
CA VAL A 106 -9.96 -4.52 12.69
C VAL A 106 -9.92 -3.02 12.47
N ALA A 107 -9.01 -2.35 13.17
CA ALA A 107 -8.68 -0.95 12.98
C ALA A 107 -7.17 -0.87 12.67
N PRO A 108 -6.77 -0.69 11.42
CA PRO A 108 -5.36 -0.57 11.06
C PRO A 108 -4.74 0.74 11.55
N GLU A 109 -3.53 0.67 12.06
CA GLU A 109 -2.63 1.80 12.31
C GLU A 109 -1.45 1.64 11.36
N VAL A 110 -1.16 2.70 10.58
CA VAL A 110 -0.18 2.61 9.50
C VAL A 110 0.87 3.68 9.65
N GLU A 111 2.06 3.26 10.08
CA GLU A 111 3.22 4.14 10.20
C GLU A 111 4.01 4.21 8.89
N PHE A 112 4.57 5.39 8.63
CA PHE A 112 5.48 5.62 7.52
C PHE A 112 6.43 6.77 7.81
N TYR A 113 7.56 6.75 7.13
CA TYR A 113 8.51 7.86 7.15
C TYR A 113 8.43 8.65 5.86
N LEU A 114 8.40 9.98 5.97
CA LEU A 114 8.75 10.86 4.88
C LEU A 114 10.28 10.96 4.82
N VAL A 115 10.84 10.81 3.63
CA VAL A 115 12.29 10.89 3.42
C VAL A 115 12.63 11.84 2.28
N HIS A 116 13.78 12.47 2.38
CA HIS A 116 14.29 13.33 1.33
C HIS A 116 14.43 12.56 0.01
N LYS A 117 14.03 13.20 -1.08
CA LYS A 117 14.19 12.62 -2.41
C LYS A 117 15.67 12.44 -2.71
N ASN A 118 16.09 11.20 -2.85
CA ASN A 118 17.45 10.79 -3.11
C ASN A 118 17.50 9.94 -4.37
N THR A 119 18.48 10.16 -5.22
CA THR A 119 18.72 9.42 -6.45
C THR A 119 19.94 8.51 -6.39
N ASP A 120 20.70 8.59 -5.31
CA ASP A 120 21.87 7.75 -5.06
C ASP A 120 21.49 6.61 -4.11
N PRO A 121 21.49 5.33 -4.56
CA PRO A 121 21.11 4.19 -3.74
C PRO A 121 22.04 3.94 -2.55
N ASP A 122 23.28 4.41 -2.62
CA ASP A 122 24.28 4.24 -1.55
C ASP A 122 24.20 5.36 -0.49
N TYR A 123 23.31 6.32 -0.68
CA TYR A 123 23.17 7.44 0.25
C TYR A 123 22.22 7.09 1.41
N GLU A 124 22.63 7.43 2.63
CA GLU A 124 21.79 7.23 3.82
C GLU A 124 20.47 8.02 3.70
N LEU A 125 19.35 7.37 4.00
CA LEU A 125 18.06 8.06 4.04
C LEU A 125 18.07 9.15 5.11
N MET A 126 17.47 10.28 4.78
CA MET A 126 17.37 11.44 5.67
C MET A 126 15.95 11.99 5.71
N PRO A 127 15.52 12.59 6.83
CA PRO A 127 14.26 13.32 6.88
C PRO A 127 14.23 14.43 5.82
N PRO A 128 13.09 14.75 5.22
CA PRO A 128 12.97 15.86 4.28
C PRO A 128 13.09 17.20 5.03
N LYS A 129 13.18 18.29 4.30
CA LYS A 129 13.01 19.62 4.88
C LYS A 129 11.54 19.94 4.98
N GLY A 130 11.10 20.39 6.17
CA GLY A 130 9.77 20.93 6.36
C GLY A 130 9.61 22.33 5.77
N ARG A 131 8.44 22.92 5.93
CA ARG A 131 8.12 24.29 5.46
C ARG A 131 9.05 25.37 6.02
N SER A 132 9.62 25.15 7.21
CA SER A 132 10.64 26.04 7.81
C SER A 132 12.01 25.98 7.11
N GLY A 133 12.21 25.06 6.16
CA GLY A 133 13.48 24.77 5.50
C GLY A 133 14.45 23.95 6.33
N ARG A 134 14.06 23.52 7.52
CA ARG A 134 14.87 22.68 8.44
C ARG A 134 14.51 21.22 8.29
N ARG A 135 15.48 20.35 8.62
CA ARG A 135 15.22 18.92 8.83
C ARG A 135 14.92 18.69 10.31
N GLU A 136 14.01 17.83 10.58
CA GLU A 136 13.76 17.37 11.92
C GLU A 136 14.96 16.55 12.42
N VAL A 137 15.36 16.78 13.66
CA VAL A 137 16.51 16.11 14.28
C VAL A 137 16.22 15.62 15.71
N ALA A 138 15.04 15.93 16.22
CA ALA A 138 14.60 15.56 17.56
C ALA A 138 13.35 14.66 17.48
N ARG A 139 13.13 13.86 18.51
CA ARG A 139 11.93 13.05 18.64
C ARG A 139 10.77 13.95 19.08
N MET A 140 9.73 13.99 18.27
CA MET A 140 8.64 14.95 18.41
C MET A 140 7.27 14.26 18.47
N SER A 141 7.17 13.11 19.16
CA SER A 141 5.91 12.35 19.29
C SER A 141 4.75 13.25 19.70
N PHE A 142 3.64 13.13 18.97
CA PHE A 142 2.42 13.93 19.13
C PHE A 142 2.58 15.44 18.95
N SER A 143 3.68 15.91 18.38
CA SER A 143 3.88 17.33 18.11
C SER A 143 3.04 17.81 16.94
N ILE A 144 2.13 18.74 17.20
CA ILE A 144 1.32 19.39 16.18
C ILE A 144 2.21 20.26 15.26
N ASP A 145 3.20 20.91 15.81
CA ASP A 145 4.13 21.75 15.04
C ASP A 145 5.00 20.92 14.10
N ALA A 146 5.39 19.71 14.49
CA ALA A 146 6.13 18.79 13.62
C ALA A 146 5.27 18.28 12.46
N VAL A 147 4.00 17.98 12.69
CA VAL A 147 3.04 17.66 11.60
C VAL A 147 2.89 18.87 10.67
N ALA A 148 2.76 20.08 11.20
CA ALA A 148 2.60 21.31 10.44
C ALA A 148 3.81 21.65 9.54
N GLU A 149 5.00 21.09 9.80
CA GLU A 149 6.13 21.21 8.88
C GLU A 149 5.83 20.55 7.51
N PHE A 150 4.86 19.64 7.43
CA PHE A 150 4.44 18.90 6.23
C PHE A 150 2.98 19.17 5.86
N GLU A 151 2.43 20.33 6.23
CA GLU A 151 1.00 20.68 6.08
C GLU A 151 0.46 20.42 4.68
N ASP A 152 1.13 20.93 3.63
CA ASP A 152 0.69 20.73 2.23
C ASP A 152 0.59 19.23 1.84
N PHE A 153 1.50 18.41 2.33
CA PHE A 153 1.46 16.96 2.12
C PHE A 153 0.29 16.33 2.86
N VAL A 154 0.04 16.75 4.10
CA VAL A 154 -1.02 16.22 4.95
C VAL A 154 -2.39 16.54 4.37
N GLU A 155 -2.61 17.78 3.91
CA GLU A 155 -3.85 18.21 3.27
C GLU A 155 -4.14 17.42 2.00
N ASP A 156 -3.18 17.36 1.07
CA ASP A 156 -3.34 16.57 -0.16
C ASP A 156 -3.57 15.07 0.11
N MET A 157 -2.93 14.52 1.14
CA MET A 157 -3.11 13.12 1.53
C MET A 157 -4.52 12.85 2.03
N TYR A 158 -5.09 13.74 2.86
CA TYR A 158 -6.48 13.64 3.31
C TYR A 158 -7.46 13.83 2.16
N ASP A 159 -7.26 14.81 1.30
CA ASP A 159 -8.10 15.06 0.13
C ASP A 159 -8.13 13.82 -0.80
N PHE A 160 -6.98 13.23 -1.05
CA PHE A 160 -6.90 12.01 -1.87
C PHE A 160 -7.53 10.80 -1.18
N ALA A 161 -7.40 10.69 0.15
CA ALA A 161 -8.05 9.63 0.91
C ALA A 161 -9.58 9.75 0.84
N ASP A 162 -10.12 10.96 0.97
CA ASP A 162 -11.55 11.26 0.85
C ASP A 162 -12.08 10.95 -0.56
N GLU A 163 -11.37 11.38 -1.61
CA GLU A 163 -11.76 11.08 -2.99
C GLU A 163 -11.79 9.56 -3.28
N GLN A 164 -10.98 8.80 -2.57
CA GLN A 164 -10.92 7.34 -2.66
C GLN A 164 -11.88 6.63 -1.70
N ALA A 165 -12.61 7.37 -0.88
CA ALA A 165 -13.48 6.84 0.18
C ALA A 165 -12.71 5.87 1.10
N LEU A 166 -11.51 6.25 1.53
CA LEU A 166 -10.74 5.54 2.54
C LEU A 166 -11.17 6.01 3.93
N GLY A 167 -11.37 5.08 4.84
CA GLY A 167 -11.80 5.36 6.22
C GLY A 167 -10.66 5.84 7.11
N VAL A 168 -9.91 6.85 6.67
CA VAL A 168 -8.86 7.49 7.46
C VAL A 168 -9.50 8.30 8.59
N ASP A 169 -8.95 8.22 9.80
CA ASP A 169 -9.42 8.92 10.99
C ASP A 169 -8.41 9.99 11.42
N THR A 170 -7.39 9.63 12.16
CA THR A 170 -6.44 10.58 12.73
C THR A 170 -5.03 10.40 12.18
N LEU A 171 -4.28 11.51 12.16
CA LEU A 171 -2.85 11.52 11.88
C LEU A 171 -2.10 12.06 13.10
N ILE A 172 -1.04 11.37 13.47
CA ILE A 172 -0.12 11.80 14.52
C ILE A 172 1.32 11.81 14.03
N HIS A 173 2.16 12.59 14.71
CA HIS A 173 3.60 12.48 14.59
C HIS A 173 4.12 11.40 15.52
N GLU A 174 4.88 10.46 14.98
CA GLU A 174 5.49 9.37 15.72
C GLU A 174 6.87 9.73 16.31
N ASN A 175 7.60 8.72 16.83
CA ASN A 175 8.88 8.94 17.52
C ASN A 175 10.04 9.30 16.60
N GLY A 176 10.01 8.86 15.35
CA GLY A 176 11.10 9.09 14.40
C GLY A 176 10.99 10.44 13.71
N ALA A 177 12.11 10.98 13.26
CA ALA A 177 12.13 12.23 12.50
C ALA A 177 11.35 12.07 11.19
N ALA A 178 10.31 12.88 11.00
CA ALA A 178 9.33 12.81 9.91
C ALA A 178 8.60 11.45 9.81
N GLN A 179 8.44 10.77 10.93
CA GLN A 179 7.60 9.58 11.06
C GLN A 179 6.18 10.01 11.39
N LEU A 180 5.24 9.56 10.59
CA LEU A 180 3.82 9.83 10.75
C LEU A 180 3.05 8.53 10.85
N GLU A 181 1.97 8.54 11.61
CA GLU A 181 1.01 7.43 11.71
C GLU A 181 -0.36 7.89 11.28
N ILE A 182 -1.04 7.06 10.52
CA ILE A 182 -2.45 7.20 10.19
C ILE A 182 -3.23 6.08 10.83
N ASN A 183 -4.28 6.44 11.56
CA ASN A 183 -5.26 5.53 12.10
C ASN A 183 -6.47 5.42 11.18
N PHE A 184 -6.98 4.21 11.00
CA PHE A 184 -8.20 3.96 10.25
C PHE A 184 -9.37 3.68 11.18
N ASN A 185 -10.57 4.06 10.74
CA ASN A 185 -11.79 3.55 11.36
C ASN A 185 -11.82 2.03 11.33
N HIS A 186 -12.39 1.41 12.36
CA HIS A 186 -12.56 -0.04 12.39
C HIS A 186 -13.56 -0.53 11.34
N GLY A 187 -13.37 -1.74 10.85
CA GLY A 187 -14.26 -2.31 9.85
C GLY A 187 -13.97 -3.77 9.49
N ASP A 188 -14.60 -4.21 8.42
CA ASP A 188 -14.41 -5.56 7.87
C ASP A 188 -12.93 -5.77 7.48
N PRO A 189 -12.29 -6.87 7.92
CA PRO A 189 -10.86 -7.06 7.72
C PRO A 189 -10.42 -7.08 6.24
N LEU A 190 -11.24 -7.59 5.33
CA LEU A 190 -10.89 -7.63 3.91
C LEU A 190 -10.94 -6.23 3.31
N ASP A 191 -11.97 -5.46 3.62
CA ASP A 191 -12.09 -4.07 3.17
C ASP A 191 -10.98 -3.20 3.77
N MET A 192 -10.67 -3.35 5.06
CA MET A 192 -9.57 -2.63 5.70
C MET A 192 -8.21 -2.97 5.09
N ALA A 193 -7.95 -4.23 4.79
CA ALA A 193 -6.71 -4.65 4.10
C ALA A 193 -6.60 -4.02 2.71
N ASP A 194 -7.69 -3.99 1.95
CA ASP A 194 -7.76 -3.34 0.64
C ASP A 194 -7.53 -1.82 0.75
N GLN A 195 -8.13 -1.16 1.75
CA GLN A 195 -7.95 0.27 2.01
C GLN A 195 -6.50 0.60 2.35
N VAL A 196 -5.85 -0.16 3.25
CA VAL A 196 -4.43 0.02 3.59
C VAL A 196 -3.54 -0.17 2.36
N PHE A 197 -3.84 -1.16 1.52
CA PHE A 197 -3.10 -1.38 0.29
C PHE A 197 -3.17 -0.18 -0.66
N VAL A 198 -4.36 0.38 -0.85
CA VAL A 198 -4.59 1.60 -1.64
C VAL A 198 -3.91 2.80 -0.99
N PHE A 199 -4.09 3.00 0.31
CA PHE A 199 -3.52 4.10 1.07
C PHE A 199 -1.99 4.17 0.97
N LYS A 200 -1.31 3.02 1.03
CA LYS A 200 0.16 2.98 0.84
C LYS A 200 0.62 3.53 -0.51
N ARG A 201 -0.21 3.42 -1.56
CA ARG A 201 0.04 4.08 -2.85
C ARG A 201 -0.24 5.56 -2.76
N THR A 202 -1.35 5.95 -2.17
CA THR A 202 -1.75 7.35 -1.98
C THR A 202 -0.64 8.13 -1.29
N VAL A 203 -0.15 7.67 -0.16
CA VAL A 203 0.96 8.30 0.58
C VAL A 203 2.21 8.45 -0.28
N ARG A 204 2.61 7.40 -1.02
CA ARG A 204 3.81 7.48 -1.88
C ARG A 204 3.67 8.49 -3.01
N GLU A 205 2.53 8.53 -3.66
CA GLU A 205 2.27 9.45 -4.77
C GLU A 205 2.14 10.89 -4.27
N THR A 206 1.48 11.11 -3.11
CA THR A 206 1.42 12.41 -2.47
C THR A 206 2.82 12.89 -2.08
N ALA A 207 3.64 12.04 -1.46
CA ALA A 207 5.01 12.40 -1.13
C ALA A 207 5.81 12.82 -2.38
N GLN A 208 5.67 12.09 -3.49
CA GLN A 208 6.33 12.46 -4.75
C GLN A 208 5.84 13.80 -5.31
N LYS A 209 4.56 14.11 -5.19
CA LYS A 209 3.98 15.42 -5.57
C LYS A 209 4.66 16.57 -4.82
N HIS A 210 5.01 16.33 -3.55
CA HIS A 210 5.71 17.30 -2.69
C HIS A 210 7.24 17.17 -2.70
N GLY A 211 7.81 16.46 -3.68
CA GLY A 211 9.27 16.34 -3.83
C GLY A 211 9.96 15.49 -2.76
N MET A 212 9.21 14.59 -2.12
CA MET A 212 9.68 13.66 -1.11
C MET A 212 9.45 12.21 -1.56
N TYR A 213 9.97 11.24 -0.80
CA TYR A 213 9.53 9.86 -0.85
C TYR A 213 8.88 9.46 0.47
N ALA A 214 8.02 8.45 0.44
CA ALA A 214 7.48 7.80 1.63
C ALA A 214 7.89 6.33 1.66
N THR A 215 8.31 5.86 2.83
CA THR A 215 8.67 4.47 3.07
C THR A 215 7.87 3.89 4.23
N PHE A 216 7.44 2.64 4.06
CA PHE A 216 6.74 1.83 5.06
C PHE A 216 7.67 0.76 5.66
N MET A 217 8.98 0.94 5.55
CA MET A 217 9.95 0.12 6.27
C MET A 217 9.86 0.45 7.75
N ALA A 218 9.87 -0.57 8.60
CA ALA A 218 9.77 -0.38 10.04
C ALA A 218 10.92 0.47 10.61
N LYS A 219 12.14 0.31 10.08
CA LYS A 219 13.31 1.09 10.50
C LYS A 219 14.17 1.48 9.29
N PRO A 220 13.76 2.51 8.54
CA PRO A 220 14.48 2.90 7.33
C PRO A 220 15.79 3.66 7.60
N MET A 221 15.90 4.29 8.76
CA MET A 221 17.05 5.11 9.18
C MET A 221 17.66 4.53 10.46
N GLN A 222 18.99 4.32 10.47
CA GLN A 222 19.68 3.60 11.54
C GLN A 222 19.54 4.23 12.94
N LYS A 223 19.45 5.55 12.99
CA LYS A 223 19.41 6.34 14.24
C LYS A 223 17.99 6.63 14.73
N GLU A 224 16.99 6.35 13.90
CA GLU A 224 15.59 6.57 14.24
C GLU A 224 14.96 5.30 14.83
N PRO A 225 13.87 5.43 15.60
CA PRO A 225 13.08 4.28 16.04
C PRO A 225 12.46 3.53 14.88
N GLY A 226 11.93 2.36 15.16
CA GLY A 226 11.17 1.54 14.23
C GLY A 226 9.95 1.02 14.92
#